data_c47221146fc8c606fd35fe918d23f5d8
#
_entry.id   c47221146fc8c606fd35fe918d23f5d8
#
_cell.length_a   1.000
_cell.length_b   1.000
_cell.length_c   1.000
_cell.angle_alpha   90.00
_cell.angle_beta   90.00
_cell.angle_gamma   90.00
#
_symmetry.space_group_name_H-M   'P 1'
#
loop_
_entity.id
_entity.type
_entity.pdbx_description
1 polymer ?
#
loop_
_entity_poly.entity_id
_entity_poly.type
_entity_poly.pdbx_seq_one_letter_code
_entity_poly.pdbx_strand_id
1 'polypeptide(L)' 'MKSAKDMFKKKPTEKQMNLIREIEEYCGVDFNGETREEASDFIDEWLFELQDAKASEREFMR' A
#
# COMPACT_ATOMS: atom_id res chain seq x y z
N MET A 1 3.08 17.54 24.36
CA MET A 1 1.89 17.42 23.71
C MET A 1 1.99 17.30 22.21
N LYS A 2 1.14 16.56 21.66
CA LYS A 2 1.17 16.32 20.24
C LYS A 2 0.64 17.49 19.47
N SER A 3 1.32 17.85 18.45
CA SER A 3 0.90 18.97 17.64
C SER A 3 0.29 18.43 16.35
N ALA A 4 -0.20 19.35 15.55
CA ALA A 4 -0.74 18.97 14.27
C ALA A 4 0.31 18.29 13.40
N LYS A 5 1.55 18.62 13.64
CA LYS A 5 2.64 18.02 12.90
C LYS A 5 2.66 16.51 13.04
N ASP A 6 2.46 16.05 14.26
CA ASP A 6 2.47 14.64 14.53
C ASP A 6 1.40 13.92 13.75
N MET A 7 0.27 14.56 13.62
CA MET A 7 -0.83 13.94 12.90
C MET A 7 -0.52 13.79 11.42
N PHE A 8 0.16 14.77 10.87
CA PHE A 8 0.52 14.70 9.46
C PHE A 8 1.61 13.69 9.20
N LYS A 9 2.41 13.44 10.22
CA LYS A 9 3.55 12.54 10.03
C LYS A 9 3.32 11.17 10.63
N LYS A 10 2.09 10.80 10.76
CA LYS A 10 1.78 9.48 11.27
C LYS A 10 2.26 8.42 10.30
N LYS A 11 2.81 7.37 10.86
CA LYS A 11 3.29 6.27 10.06
C LYS A 11 2.12 5.47 9.50
N PRO A 12 2.34 4.74 8.41
CA PRO A 12 1.29 3.91 7.85
C PRO A 12 0.78 2.89 8.86
N THR A 13 -0.48 2.55 8.74
CA THR A 13 -1.04 1.54 9.62
C THR A 13 -0.54 0.17 9.22
N GLU A 14 -0.77 -0.78 10.10
CA GLU A 14 -0.37 -2.15 9.85
C GLU A 14 -1.05 -2.67 8.59
N LYS A 15 -2.32 -2.36 8.44
CA LYS A 15 -3.06 -2.79 7.26
C LYS A 15 -2.46 -2.18 6.00
N GLN A 16 -2.11 -0.92 6.06
CA GLN A 16 -1.52 -0.26 4.92
C GLN A 16 -0.19 -0.89 4.56
N MET A 17 0.61 -1.19 5.56
CA MET A 17 1.90 -1.81 5.30
C MET A 17 1.74 -3.18 4.66
N ASN A 18 0.75 -3.93 5.11
CA ASN A 18 0.50 -5.23 4.51
C ASN A 18 0.11 -5.12 3.05
N LEU A 19 -0.75 -4.15 2.75
CA LEU A 19 -1.16 -3.92 1.37
C LEU A 19 0.02 -3.47 0.51
N ILE A 20 0.81 -2.57 1.07
CA ILE A 20 1.98 -2.07 0.34
C ILE A 20 2.93 -3.21 0.02
N ARG A 21 3.11 -4.09 0.97
CA ARG A 21 3.99 -5.23 0.76
C ARG A 21 3.48 -6.11 -0.37
N GLU A 22 2.20 -6.35 -0.39
CA GLU A 22 1.61 -7.14 -1.46
C GLU A 22 1.79 -6.46 -2.81
N ILE A 23 1.58 -5.15 -2.83
CA ILE A 23 1.74 -4.39 -4.06
C ILE A 23 3.18 -4.49 -4.55
N GLU A 24 4.11 -4.33 -3.63
CA GLU A 24 5.52 -4.43 -4.00
C GLU A 24 5.84 -5.78 -4.60
N GLU A 25 5.27 -6.80 -4.03
CA GLU A 25 5.51 -8.16 -4.49
C GLU A 25 4.87 -8.44 -5.83
N TYR A 26 3.62 -8.09 -5.96
CA TYR A 26 2.87 -8.40 -7.18
C TYR A 26 3.18 -7.48 -8.33
N CYS A 27 3.40 -6.22 -8.04
CA CYS A 27 3.62 -5.22 -9.08
C CYS A 27 5.08 -4.90 -9.31
N GLY A 28 5.94 -5.37 -8.44
CA GLY A 28 7.37 -5.14 -8.62
C GLY A 28 7.77 -3.69 -8.43
N VAL A 29 7.12 -3.00 -7.51
CA VAL A 29 7.44 -1.61 -7.24
C VAL A 29 7.86 -1.46 -5.79
N ASP A 30 8.46 -0.32 -5.48
CA ASP A 30 8.93 -0.03 -4.14
C ASP A 30 8.21 1.19 -3.58
N PHE A 31 7.81 1.09 -2.32
CA PHE A 31 7.20 2.21 -1.64
C PHE A 31 8.25 2.91 -0.81
N ASN A 32 8.42 4.20 -1.07
CA ASN A 32 9.42 4.99 -0.35
C ASN A 32 8.81 6.05 0.55
N GLY A 33 7.53 6.02 0.75
CA GLY A 33 6.87 6.99 1.59
C GLY A 33 7.07 6.68 3.06
N GLU A 34 6.79 7.67 3.89
CA GLU A 34 6.97 7.52 5.32
C GLU A 34 5.72 7.84 6.11
N THR A 35 4.71 8.38 5.47
CA THR A 35 3.52 8.80 6.17
C THR A 35 2.32 8.00 5.72
N ARG A 36 1.28 8.08 6.56
CA ARG A 36 0.03 7.40 6.24
C ARG A 36 -0.60 7.94 4.97
N GLU A 37 -0.44 9.23 4.76
CA GLU A 37 -0.98 9.86 3.57
C GLU A 37 -0.31 9.33 2.32
N GLU A 38 1.00 9.23 2.38
CA GLU A 38 1.75 8.71 1.24
C GLU A 38 1.40 7.25 0.99
N ALA A 39 1.22 6.51 2.07
CA ALA A 39 0.84 5.11 1.93
C ALA A 39 -0.53 4.99 1.27
N SER A 40 -1.45 5.86 1.66
CA SER A 40 -2.78 5.83 1.08
C SER A 40 -2.74 6.12 -0.41
N ASP A 41 -1.95 7.10 -0.80
CA ASP A 41 -1.80 7.44 -2.20
C ASP A 41 -1.21 6.30 -2.99
N PHE A 42 -0.19 5.69 -2.43
CA PHE A 42 0.48 4.57 -3.09
C PHE A 42 -0.50 3.42 -3.26
N ILE A 43 -1.25 3.11 -2.24
CA ILE A 43 -2.21 2.02 -2.29
C ILE A 43 -3.29 2.32 -3.31
N ASP A 44 -3.80 3.55 -3.29
CA ASP A 44 -4.84 3.94 -4.24
C ASP A 44 -4.38 3.77 -5.67
N GLU A 45 -3.15 4.14 -5.92
CA GLU A 45 -2.61 4.07 -7.26
C GLU A 45 -2.46 2.64 -7.73
N TRP A 46 -2.04 1.76 -6.84
CA TRP A 46 -1.71 0.40 -7.24
C TRP A 46 -2.75 -0.64 -6.85
N LEU A 47 -3.78 -0.24 -6.15
CA LEU A 47 -4.77 -1.19 -5.67
C LEU A 47 -5.42 -1.95 -6.82
N PHE A 48 -5.75 -1.24 -7.86
CA PHE A 48 -6.40 -1.85 -9.02
C PHE A 48 -5.48 -2.89 -9.65
N GLU A 49 -4.20 -2.54 -9.77
CA GLU A 49 -3.24 -3.46 -10.33
C GLU A 49 -3.06 -4.67 -9.45
N LEU A 50 -3.07 -4.45 -8.15
CA LEU A 50 -2.92 -5.54 -7.22
C LEU A 50 -4.08 -6.52 -7.33
N GLN A 51 -5.28 -5.99 -7.39
CA GLN A 51 -6.46 -6.84 -7.50
C GLN A 51 -6.46 -7.62 -8.81
N ASP A 52 -6.02 -6.97 -9.85
CA ASP A 52 -5.96 -7.61 -11.16
C ASP A 52 -4.94 -8.74 -11.15
N ALA A 53 -3.81 -8.50 -10.54
CA ALA A 53 -2.76 -9.50 -10.45
C ALA A 53 -3.22 -10.69 -9.63
N LYS A 54 -3.91 -10.43 -8.54
CA LYS A 54 -4.41 -11.49 -7.69
C LYS A 54 -5.47 -12.31 -8.39
N ALA A 55 -6.36 -11.64 -9.09
CA ALA A 55 -7.41 -12.33 -9.81
C ALA A 55 -6.82 -13.21 -10.89
N SER A 56 -5.81 -12.70 -11.56
CA SER A 56 -5.16 -13.46 -12.61
C SER A 56 -4.50 -14.71 -12.05
N GLU A 57 -3.86 -14.54 -10.91
CA GLU A 57 -3.20 -15.66 -10.26
C GLU A 57 -4.22 -16.71 -9.83
N ARG A 58 -5.31 -16.23 -9.27
CA ARG A 58 -6.36 -17.13 -8.81
C ARG A 58 -6.95 -17.91 -9.96
N GLU A 59 -7.18 -17.26 -11.07
CA GLU A 59 -7.72 -17.89 -12.25
C GLU A 59 -6.77 -18.96 -12.76
N PHE A 60 -5.51 -18.64 -12.75
CA PHE A 60 -4.50 -19.55 -13.25
C PHE A 60 -4.46 -20.83 -12.43
N MET A 61 -4.71 -20.71 -11.15
CA MET A 61 -4.61 -21.84 -10.25
C MET A 61 -5.82 -22.78 -10.32
N ARG A 62 -6.84 -22.38 -10.97
CA ARG A 62 -8.02 -23.24 -11.10
C ARG A 62 -7.83 -24.41 -12.08
#